data_63250ea90d07277045554a0e5fee770b
#
_entry.id   63250ea90d07277045554a0e5fee770b
#
_cell.length_a   1.000
_cell.length_b   1.000
_cell.length_c   1.000
_cell.angle_alpha   90.00
_cell.angle_beta   90.00
_cell.angle_gamma   90.00
#
_symmetry.space_group_name_H-M   'P 1'
#
loop_
_entity.id
_entity.type
_entity.pdbx_description
1 polymer ?
#
loop_
_entity_poly.entity_id
_entity_poly.type
_entity_poly.pdbx_seq_one_letter_code
_entity_poly.pdbx_strand_id
1 'polypeptide(L)'
;MKDDPFARVIAAEAGAAIEEMKLTLIHNFEAMMVCCRAGVPIPIDDRVRYRYDSAVVADRCLALSSKMLKAAGSGGVRSDSDLLSFHLDILASQAHVANNSTPFASNLGGVLLGEENLDFAV
;
A
#
# COMPACT_ATOMS: atom_id res chain seq x y z
N MET A 1 -14.58 -23.01 3.23
CA MET A 1 -14.26 -21.61 2.90
C MET A 1 -15.22 -21.00 1.87
N LYS A 2 -15.49 -21.62 0.71
CA LYS A 2 -16.41 -21.06 -0.30
C LYS A 2 -17.86 -20.82 0.20
N ASP A 3 -18.31 -21.60 1.17
CA ASP A 3 -19.66 -21.53 1.72
C ASP A 3 -19.76 -20.69 3.00
N ASP A 4 -18.63 -20.14 3.46
CA ASP A 4 -18.58 -19.24 4.62
C ASP A 4 -18.89 -17.81 4.17
N PRO A 5 -20.02 -17.21 4.62
CA PRO A 5 -20.38 -15.83 4.26
C PRO A 5 -19.31 -14.82 4.69
N PHE A 6 -18.64 -15.07 5.80
CA PHE A 6 -17.59 -14.19 6.32
C PHE A 6 -16.35 -14.15 5.40
N ALA A 7 -15.94 -15.34 4.92
CA ALA A 7 -14.84 -15.43 3.95
C ALA A 7 -15.17 -14.73 2.63
N ARG A 8 -16.43 -14.79 2.18
CA ARG A 8 -16.90 -14.09 0.97
C ARG A 8 -16.80 -12.57 1.11
N VAL A 9 -17.20 -12.02 2.26
CA VAL A 9 -17.10 -10.58 2.53
C VAL A 9 -15.63 -10.14 2.50
N ILE A 10 -14.74 -10.87 3.20
CA ILE A 10 -13.31 -10.55 3.23
C ILE A 10 -12.68 -10.64 1.83
N ALA A 11 -13.08 -11.63 1.02
CA ALA A 11 -12.60 -11.74 -0.35
C ALA A 11 -13.03 -10.55 -1.22
N ALA A 12 -14.26 -10.07 -1.07
CA ALA A 12 -14.76 -8.89 -1.78
C ALA A 12 -14.04 -7.61 -1.34
N GLU A 13 -13.88 -7.40 -0.02
CA GLU A 13 -13.13 -6.26 0.54
C GLU A 13 -11.67 -6.25 0.05
N ALA A 14 -11.01 -7.41 0.08
CA ALA A 14 -9.64 -7.54 -0.38
C ALA A 14 -9.51 -7.26 -1.88
N GLY A 15 -10.42 -7.80 -2.70
CA GLY A 15 -10.43 -7.54 -4.14
C GLY A 15 -10.59 -6.06 -4.46
N ALA A 16 -11.55 -5.38 -3.84
CA ALA A 16 -11.78 -3.95 -4.01
C ALA A 16 -10.55 -3.12 -3.60
N ALA A 17 -9.98 -3.40 -2.42
CA ALA A 17 -8.83 -2.66 -1.92
C ALA A 17 -7.57 -2.87 -2.77
N ILE A 18 -7.35 -4.07 -3.32
CA ILE A 18 -6.24 -4.35 -4.25
C ILE A 18 -6.40 -3.54 -5.52
N GLU A 19 -7.60 -3.50 -6.10
CA GLU A 19 -7.85 -2.70 -7.32
C GLU A 19 -7.68 -1.20 -7.06
N GLU A 20 -8.16 -0.67 -5.93
CA GLU A 20 -7.92 0.74 -5.55
C GLU A 20 -6.42 1.06 -5.45
N MET A 21 -5.64 0.21 -4.78
CA MET A 21 -4.19 0.40 -4.66
C MET A 21 -3.51 0.38 -6.02
N LYS A 22 -3.86 -0.58 -6.90
CA LYS A 22 -3.34 -0.65 -8.27
C LYS A 22 -3.66 0.60 -9.07
N LEU A 23 -4.92 1.05 -9.05
CA LEU A 23 -5.35 2.25 -9.77
C LEU A 23 -4.57 3.49 -9.30
N THR A 24 -4.37 3.65 -7.99
CA THR A 24 -3.59 4.76 -7.44
C THR A 24 -2.14 4.72 -7.92
N LEU A 25 -1.48 3.56 -7.81
CA LEU A 25 -0.08 3.43 -8.23
C LEU A 25 0.09 3.63 -9.74
N ILE A 26 -0.79 3.03 -10.57
CA ILE A 26 -0.75 3.19 -12.02
C ILE A 26 -0.94 4.66 -12.39
N HIS A 27 -1.94 5.33 -11.80
CA HIS A 27 -2.18 6.76 -12.03
C HIS A 27 -0.94 7.60 -11.70
N ASN A 28 -0.30 7.36 -10.55
CA ASN A 28 0.89 8.09 -10.14
C ASN A 28 2.06 7.85 -11.11
N PHE A 29 2.30 6.61 -11.52
CA PHE A 29 3.36 6.29 -12.49
C PHE A 29 3.08 6.89 -13.87
N GLU A 30 1.84 6.88 -14.34
CA GLU A 30 1.46 7.52 -15.62
C GLU A 30 1.71 9.02 -15.56
N ALA A 31 1.32 9.70 -14.46
CA ALA A 31 1.57 11.11 -14.27
C ALA A 31 3.07 11.46 -14.26
N MET A 32 3.88 10.66 -13.54
CA MET A 32 5.34 10.81 -13.56
C MET A 32 5.91 10.64 -14.96
N MET A 33 5.42 9.66 -15.73
CA MET A 33 5.87 9.41 -17.11
C MET A 33 5.50 10.55 -18.07
N VAL A 34 4.39 11.24 -17.84
CA VAL A 34 4.03 12.45 -18.60
C VAL A 34 5.07 13.55 -18.40
N CYS A 35 5.43 13.84 -17.15
CA CYS A 35 6.49 14.82 -16.83
C CYS A 35 7.84 14.42 -17.45
N CYS A 36 8.23 13.14 -17.33
CA CYS A 36 9.49 12.65 -17.90
C CYS A 36 9.54 12.80 -19.43
N ARG A 37 8.46 12.46 -20.15
CA ARG A 37 8.38 12.60 -21.62
C ARG A 37 8.40 14.06 -22.07
N ALA A 38 7.84 14.95 -21.25
CA ALA A 38 7.85 16.39 -21.50
C ALA A 38 9.18 17.07 -21.14
N GLY A 39 10.10 16.35 -20.46
CA GLY A 39 11.36 16.90 -19.97
C GLY A 39 11.19 17.95 -18.86
N VAL A 40 10.07 17.89 -18.11
CA VAL A 40 9.78 18.79 -17.00
C VAL A 40 9.89 18.09 -15.65
N PRO A 41 10.31 18.78 -14.59
CA PRO A 41 10.36 18.19 -13.25
C PRO A 41 8.95 17.87 -12.75
N ILE A 42 8.83 16.78 -11.99
CA ILE A 42 7.60 16.45 -11.28
C ILE A 42 7.42 17.48 -10.16
N PRO A 43 6.23 18.12 -10.03
CA PRO A 43 5.95 19.04 -8.94
C PRO A 43 6.22 18.43 -7.57
N ILE A 44 6.73 19.24 -6.62
CA ILE A 44 7.13 18.73 -5.30
C ILE A 44 5.95 18.14 -4.53
N ASP A 45 4.78 18.76 -4.59
CA ASP A 45 3.57 18.29 -3.90
C ASP A 45 3.11 16.94 -4.44
N ASP A 46 3.22 16.72 -5.75
CA ASP A 46 2.93 15.43 -6.37
C ASP A 46 3.93 14.36 -5.94
N ARG A 47 5.21 14.69 -5.85
CA ARG A 47 6.26 13.76 -5.37
C ARG A 47 6.02 13.35 -3.92
N VAL A 48 5.65 14.30 -3.05
CA VAL A 48 5.29 14.03 -1.65
C VAL A 48 4.10 13.07 -1.58
N ARG A 49 3.07 13.31 -2.38
CA ARG A 49 1.89 12.45 -2.48
C ARG A 49 2.25 11.05 -2.96
N TYR A 50 2.99 10.92 -4.07
CA TYR A 50 3.38 9.62 -4.64
C TYR A 50 4.24 8.81 -3.66
N ARG A 51 5.07 9.49 -2.90
CA ARG A 51 5.88 8.86 -1.85
C ARG A 51 5.01 8.22 -0.77
N TYR A 52 4.02 8.95 -0.28
CA TYR A 52 3.07 8.44 0.70
C TYR A 52 2.21 7.31 0.12
N ASP A 53 1.63 7.51 -1.05
CA ASP A 53 0.76 6.52 -1.71
C ASP A 53 1.49 5.19 -1.90
N SER A 54 2.77 5.23 -2.26
CA SER A 54 3.61 4.03 -2.40
C SER A 54 3.84 3.33 -1.06
N ALA A 55 4.16 4.07 -0.01
CA ALA A 55 4.48 3.51 1.29
C ALA A 55 3.24 2.89 1.98
N VAL A 56 2.09 3.53 1.87
CA VAL A 56 0.84 3.06 2.52
C VAL A 56 0.31 1.75 1.93
N VAL A 57 0.70 1.40 0.71
CA VAL A 57 0.31 0.12 0.10
C VAL A 57 0.78 -1.07 0.93
N ALA A 58 2.00 -1.01 1.46
CA ALA A 58 2.55 -2.09 2.29
C ALA A 58 1.72 -2.30 3.57
N ASP A 59 1.32 -1.21 4.25
CA ASP A 59 0.44 -1.27 5.43
C ASP A 59 -0.93 -1.85 5.09
N ARG A 60 -1.52 -1.40 3.97
CA ARG A 60 -2.83 -1.90 3.52
C ARG A 60 -2.77 -3.38 3.16
N CYS A 61 -1.72 -3.84 2.49
CA CYS A 61 -1.51 -5.26 2.16
C CYS A 61 -1.36 -6.11 3.43
N LEU A 62 -0.61 -5.63 4.43
CA LEU A 62 -0.46 -6.33 5.71
C LEU A 62 -1.80 -6.46 6.45
N ALA A 63 -2.58 -5.39 6.51
CA ALA A 63 -3.90 -5.41 7.12
C ALA A 63 -4.87 -6.38 6.41
N LEU A 64 -4.85 -6.41 5.07
CA LEU A 64 -5.67 -7.33 4.27
C LEU A 64 -5.25 -8.78 4.46
N SER A 65 -3.97 -9.09 4.37
CA SER A 65 -3.46 -10.46 4.55
C SER A 65 -3.74 -10.99 5.96
N SER A 66 -3.69 -10.14 6.98
CA SER A 66 -4.08 -10.49 8.35
C SER A 66 -5.56 -10.85 8.45
N LYS A 67 -6.46 -10.09 7.79
CA LYS A 67 -7.89 -10.43 7.71
C LYS A 67 -8.12 -11.76 6.98
N MET A 68 -7.40 -11.99 5.90
CA MET A 68 -7.49 -13.24 5.13
C MET A 68 -7.03 -14.46 5.93
N LEU A 69 -5.92 -14.35 6.67
CA LEU A 69 -5.45 -15.40 7.59
C LEU A 69 -6.51 -15.73 8.63
N LYS A 70 -7.12 -14.70 9.23
CA LYS A 70 -8.20 -14.88 10.22
C LYS A 70 -9.41 -15.61 9.61
N ALA A 71 -9.79 -15.28 8.38
CA ALA A 71 -10.88 -15.95 7.68
C ALA A 71 -10.55 -17.40 7.29
N ALA A 72 -9.29 -17.69 7.00
CA ALA A 72 -8.84 -19.04 6.68
C ALA A 72 -8.79 -19.97 7.91
N GLY A 73 -8.85 -19.40 9.12
CA GLY A 73 -8.82 -20.16 10.38
C GLY A 73 -7.50 -20.91 10.57
N SER A 74 -7.56 -22.04 11.28
CA SER A 74 -6.36 -22.86 11.58
C SER A 74 -5.65 -23.40 10.34
N GLY A 75 -6.36 -23.57 9.23
CA GLY A 75 -5.76 -23.98 7.95
C GLY A 75 -4.85 -22.91 7.35
N GLY A 76 -5.17 -21.63 7.57
CA GLY A 76 -4.40 -20.51 7.04
C GLY A 76 -3.05 -20.29 7.72
N VAL A 77 -2.90 -20.75 8.96
CA VAL A 77 -1.67 -20.56 9.77
C VAL A 77 -0.77 -21.81 9.82
N ARG A 78 -1.06 -22.81 9.01
CA ARG A 78 -0.19 -23.99 8.89
C ARG A 78 1.12 -23.61 8.18
N SER A 79 2.21 -24.30 8.54
CA SER A 79 3.54 -24.05 7.95
C SER A 79 3.63 -24.35 6.45
N ASP A 80 2.70 -25.12 5.91
CA ASP A 80 2.57 -25.45 4.48
C ASP A 80 1.54 -24.56 3.75
N SER A 81 1.07 -23.48 4.39
CA SER A 81 0.09 -22.56 3.82
C SER A 81 0.77 -21.47 2.99
N ASP A 82 0.46 -21.38 1.71
CA ASP A 82 0.90 -20.27 0.85
C ASP A 82 0.44 -18.91 1.39
N LEU A 83 -0.75 -18.85 1.99
CA LEU A 83 -1.28 -17.63 2.57
C LEU A 83 -0.44 -17.12 3.74
N LEU A 84 0.03 -18.03 4.60
CA LEU A 84 0.95 -17.68 5.68
C LEU A 84 2.28 -17.19 5.13
N SER A 85 2.82 -17.86 4.12
CA SER A 85 4.07 -17.47 3.47
C SER A 85 3.98 -16.05 2.89
N PHE A 86 2.94 -15.75 2.12
CA PHE A 86 2.72 -14.39 1.58
C PHE A 86 2.53 -13.35 2.68
N HIS A 87 1.81 -13.69 3.76
CA HIS A 87 1.66 -12.78 4.89
C HIS A 87 3.00 -12.44 5.54
N LEU A 88 3.87 -13.42 5.74
CA LEU A 88 5.20 -13.22 6.32
C LEU A 88 6.11 -12.39 5.40
N ASP A 89 6.02 -12.58 4.08
CA ASP A 89 6.76 -11.77 3.11
C ASP A 89 6.30 -10.30 3.14
N ILE A 90 4.99 -10.06 3.21
CA ILE A 90 4.43 -8.71 3.36
C ILE A 90 4.87 -8.09 4.69
N LEU A 91 4.82 -8.85 5.78
CA LEU A 91 5.29 -8.40 7.11
C LEU A 91 6.78 -8.04 7.06
N ALA A 92 7.62 -8.88 6.45
CA ALA A 92 9.04 -8.61 6.30
C ALA A 92 9.31 -7.34 5.49
N SER A 93 8.48 -7.03 4.48
CA SER A 93 8.60 -5.82 3.67
C SER A 93 8.44 -4.53 4.49
N GLN A 94 7.73 -4.58 5.63
CA GLN A 94 7.58 -3.43 6.55
C GLN A 94 8.89 -2.98 7.18
N ALA A 95 9.91 -3.84 7.24
CA ALA A 95 11.23 -3.48 7.76
C ALA A 95 11.99 -2.50 6.85
N HIS A 96 11.58 -2.36 5.59
CA HIS A 96 12.22 -1.43 4.67
C HIS A 96 11.74 0.00 4.91
N VAL A 97 12.68 0.94 5.01
CA VAL A 97 12.39 2.36 5.30
C VAL A 97 11.38 2.99 4.32
N ALA A 98 11.38 2.56 3.05
CA ALA A 98 10.45 3.06 2.04
C ALA A 98 9.00 2.65 2.30
N ASN A 99 8.77 1.63 3.11
CA ASN A 99 7.44 1.11 3.46
C ASN A 99 6.95 1.58 4.84
N ASN A 100 7.73 2.40 5.54
CA ASN A 100 7.27 3.07 6.76
C ASN A 100 6.44 4.29 6.39
N SER A 101 5.12 4.14 6.33
CA SER A 101 4.21 5.18 5.87
C SER A 101 4.09 6.38 6.82
N THR A 102 4.37 6.21 8.11
CA THR A 102 4.15 7.23 9.15
C THR A 102 4.86 8.57 8.89
N PRO A 103 6.18 8.62 8.61
CA PRO A 103 6.84 9.89 8.33
C PRO A 103 6.33 10.53 7.03
N PHE A 104 5.99 9.73 6.02
CA PHE A 104 5.47 10.25 4.75
C PHE A 104 4.04 10.77 4.89
N ALA A 105 3.21 10.14 5.74
CA ALA A 105 1.89 10.65 6.08
C ALA A 105 1.97 12.00 6.79
N SER A 106 2.89 12.13 7.77
CA SER A 106 3.11 13.37 8.48
C SER A 106 3.55 14.50 7.55
N ASN A 107 4.51 14.21 6.66
CA ASN A 107 5.00 15.19 5.69
C ASN A 107 3.92 15.61 4.69
N LEU A 108 3.16 14.66 4.13
CA LEU A 108 2.04 14.96 3.23
C LEU A 108 0.96 15.77 3.95
N GLY A 109 0.64 15.42 5.19
CA GLY A 109 -0.32 16.15 6.01
C GLY A 109 0.10 17.60 6.21
N GLY A 110 1.38 17.84 6.51
CA GLY A 110 1.95 19.19 6.62
C GLY A 110 1.80 19.98 5.32
N VAL A 111 2.21 19.41 4.20
CA VAL A 111 2.08 20.05 2.87
C VAL A 111 0.63 20.38 2.53
N LEU A 112 -0.32 19.47 2.81
CA LEU A 112 -1.75 19.73 2.60
C LEU A 112 -2.30 20.86 3.48
N LEU A 113 -1.66 21.13 4.61
CA LEU A 113 -1.98 22.24 5.53
C LEU A 113 -1.20 23.53 5.24
N GLY A 114 -0.38 23.54 4.18
CA GLY A 114 0.39 24.70 3.74
C GLY A 114 1.80 24.81 4.33
N GLU A 115 2.31 23.75 4.94
CA GLU A 115 3.71 23.67 5.40
C GLU A 115 4.64 23.30 4.25
N GLU A 116 5.94 23.56 4.41
CA GLU A 116 6.96 23.13 3.45
C GLU A 116 7.24 21.62 3.54
N ASN A 117 7.64 21.03 2.41
CA ASN A 117 8.11 19.65 2.39
C ASN A 117 9.38 19.47 3.25
N LEU A 118 9.35 18.49 4.15
CA LEU A 118 10.47 18.15 5.05
C LEU A 118 11.23 16.89 4.62
N ASP A 119 10.76 16.16 3.60
CA ASP A 119 11.42 14.94 3.10
C ASP A 119 12.45 15.31 2.04
N PHE A 120 13.74 15.16 2.38
CA PHE A 120 14.86 15.44 1.47
C PHE A 120 14.97 14.42 0.32
N ALA A 121 14.33 13.27 0.42
CA ALA A 121 14.36 12.21 -0.58
C ALA A 121 13.25 12.34 -1.65
N VAL A 122 12.47 13.41 -1.57
CA VAL A 122 11.35 13.70 -2.48
C VAL A 122 11.75 14.65 -3.60
#